data_17577de29a7408f37239543438c1c108
#
_entry.id   17577de29a7408f37239543438c1c108
#
_cell.length_a   1.000
_cell.length_b   1.000
_cell.length_c   1.000
_cell.angle_alpha   90.00
_cell.angle_beta   90.00
_cell.angle_gamma   90.00
#
_symmetry.space_group_name_H-M   'P 1'
#
loop_
_entity.id
_entity.type
_entity.pdbx_description
1 polymer ?
#
loop_
_entity_poly.entity_id
_entity_poly.type
_entity_poly.pdbx_seq_one_letter_code
_entity_poly.pdbx_strand_id
1 'polypeptide(L)'
;MSQKSHFQILIVGGGNAGLSVASKLLLKDKKLDIAIIEPSEKHYYQPAWTLVGAGTFNIEDTEKSEKDYIPKKAKWIKDAASGFDPGQNKVSCQSGAVYTYDILIVVPGIQLNWHKISGLKETLGKHGVTSNYTFKTAPYTWELIKDFKGGTVIFTNPPTPTKCGGAPHKIMWLACDYWRKQGILDKCDVHYISGGTILFGVPEYRKTLQETADDYGVKIHLKKTVLAVDGPNKTITYKGFDENGVEKTETKHFDILHVVPPQSAPDFVAESPLADESPYGWVDVNKETFQHNKFKNVFSCGDVCSAPTSRTGAAIRKEAPVMVEHIIAHLNNTTSDAKYEGYSACPIPTGYGKLMLAEFDYNNKPTMTFPFDQAKPRWTMWMLKKYVLPWLYWNKILQGKA
;
A
#
# COMPACT_ATOMS: atom_id res chain seq x y z
N MET A 1 31.45 -25.37 5.19
CA MET A 1 30.12 -26.00 5.02
C MET A 1 29.44 -25.27 3.89
N SER A 2 28.98 -25.96 2.82
CA SER A 2 28.22 -25.30 1.76
C SER A 2 26.93 -24.76 2.34
N GLN A 3 26.63 -23.49 2.09
CA GLN A 3 25.39 -22.86 2.55
C GLN A 3 24.22 -23.59 1.86
N LYS A 4 23.18 -23.93 2.63
CA LYS A 4 21.95 -24.57 2.09
C LYS A 4 21.35 -23.64 1.03
N SER A 5 21.17 -24.14 -0.19
CA SER A 5 20.68 -23.39 -1.35
C SER A 5 19.29 -23.84 -1.85
N HIS A 6 18.72 -24.91 -1.27
CA HIS A 6 17.39 -25.41 -1.62
C HIS A 6 16.45 -25.37 -0.43
N PHE A 7 15.21 -24.93 -0.64
CA PHE A 7 14.15 -24.85 0.36
C PHE A 7 12.83 -25.40 -0.20
N GLN A 8 12.06 -26.07 0.63
CA GLN A 8 10.74 -26.52 0.23
C GLN A 8 9.84 -25.33 -0.14
N ILE A 9 9.87 -24.26 0.65
CA ILE A 9 9.13 -23.04 0.38
C ILE A 9 10.10 -21.86 0.47
N LEU A 10 10.22 -21.11 -0.62
CA LEU A 10 11.01 -19.88 -0.67
C LEU A 10 10.06 -18.68 -0.82
N ILE A 11 10.19 -17.73 0.10
CA ILE A 11 9.37 -16.51 0.14
C ILE A 11 10.27 -15.33 -0.21
N VAL A 12 9.87 -14.54 -1.20
CA VAL A 12 10.54 -13.29 -1.58
C VAL A 12 9.72 -12.12 -1.03
N GLY A 13 10.26 -11.45 -0.02
CA GLY A 13 9.65 -10.34 0.71
C GLY A 13 9.22 -10.72 2.13
N GLY A 14 9.77 -10.03 3.14
CA GLY A 14 9.46 -10.18 4.57
C GLY A 14 8.41 -9.18 5.08
N GLY A 15 7.67 -8.49 4.20
CA GLY A 15 6.61 -7.59 4.60
C GLY A 15 5.38 -8.28 5.19
N ASN A 16 4.27 -7.53 5.32
CA ASN A 16 3.01 -8.03 5.89
C ASN A 16 2.58 -9.39 5.30
N ALA A 17 2.58 -9.52 3.97
CA ALA A 17 2.16 -10.75 3.30
C ALA A 17 3.12 -11.90 3.60
N GLY A 18 4.44 -11.71 3.43
CA GLY A 18 5.43 -12.75 3.62
C GLY A 18 5.45 -13.32 5.03
N LEU A 19 5.48 -12.46 6.05
CA LEU A 19 5.46 -12.90 7.45
C LEU A 19 4.13 -13.58 7.83
N SER A 20 3.00 -13.04 7.37
CA SER A 20 1.69 -13.62 7.64
C SER A 20 1.54 -15.01 7.05
N VAL A 21 1.98 -15.19 5.79
CA VAL A 21 1.92 -16.48 5.09
C VAL A 21 2.90 -17.48 5.70
N ALA A 22 4.17 -17.10 5.95
CA ALA A 22 5.14 -17.97 6.60
C ALA A 22 4.65 -18.44 7.96
N SER A 23 4.10 -17.52 8.76
CA SER A 23 3.54 -17.85 10.07
C SER A 23 2.35 -18.82 9.99
N LYS A 24 1.41 -18.58 9.06
CA LYS A 24 0.25 -19.45 8.85
C LYS A 24 0.65 -20.86 8.37
N LEU A 25 1.60 -20.95 7.45
CA LEU A 25 2.16 -22.22 6.97
C LEU A 25 2.75 -23.03 8.14
N LEU A 26 3.59 -22.39 8.97
CA LEU A 26 4.21 -23.04 10.13
C LEU A 26 3.21 -23.36 11.26
N LEU A 27 2.06 -22.69 11.33
CA LEU A 27 0.97 -23.09 12.22
C LEU A 27 0.24 -24.34 11.72
N LYS A 28 0.13 -24.52 10.40
CA LYS A 28 -0.46 -25.72 9.76
C LYS A 28 0.49 -26.92 9.87
N ASP A 29 1.76 -26.75 9.49
CA ASP A 29 2.78 -27.78 9.60
C ASP A 29 4.13 -27.19 10.05
N LYS A 30 4.54 -27.58 11.25
CA LYS A 30 5.80 -27.13 11.88
C LYS A 30 7.06 -27.75 11.25
N LYS A 31 6.92 -28.72 10.32
CA LYS A 31 8.04 -29.41 9.66
C LYS A 31 8.42 -28.76 8.34
N LEU A 32 7.63 -27.83 7.81
CA LEU A 32 7.92 -27.14 6.57
C LEU A 32 9.27 -26.44 6.64
N ASP A 33 10.06 -26.63 5.58
CA ASP A 33 11.36 -25.99 5.39
C ASP A 33 11.17 -24.67 4.62
N ILE A 34 11.10 -23.58 5.35
CA ILE A 34 10.77 -22.25 4.83
C ILE A 34 11.98 -21.31 4.91
N ALA A 35 12.29 -20.61 3.80
CA ALA A 35 13.19 -19.47 3.84
C ALA A 35 12.48 -18.19 3.36
N ILE A 36 12.89 -17.05 3.93
CA ILE A 36 12.40 -15.72 3.57
C ILE A 36 13.59 -14.88 3.13
N ILE A 37 13.58 -14.41 1.87
CA ILE A 37 14.54 -13.43 1.34
C ILE A 37 13.98 -12.04 1.65
N GLU A 38 14.65 -11.32 2.55
CA GLU A 38 14.28 -9.96 2.95
C GLU A 38 15.54 -9.17 3.31
N PRO A 39 15.87 -8.10 2.56
CA PRO A 39 17.07 -7.29 2.82
C PRO A 39 16.94 -6.36 4.02
N SER A 40 15.73 -5.94 4.37
CA SER A 40 15.51 -4.96 5.43
C SER A 40 15.63 -5.58 6.82
N GLU A 41 16.36 -4.91 7.71
CA GLU A 41 16.39 -5.28 9.13
C GLU A 41 15.24 -4.66 9.94
N LYS A 42 14.42 -3.84 9.28
CA LYS A 42 13.32 -3.09 9.89
C LYS A 42 12.00 -3.41 9.22
N HIS A 43 10.99 -3.63 10.04
CA HIS A 43 9.60 -3.83 9.63
C HIS A 43 8.76 -2.62 9.95
N TYR A 44 7.90 -2.19 9.01
CA TYR A 44 7.14 -0.96 9.13
C TYR A 44 5.63 -1.21 9.11
N TYR A 45 4.92 -0.66 10.09
CA TYR A 45 3.47 -0.54 10.05
C TYR A 45 3.06 0.73 9.28
N GLN A 46 3.16 0.67 7.95
CA GLN A 46 2.92 1.79 7.04
C GLN A 46 1.52 2.44 7.17
N PRO A 47 0.42 1.71 7.51
CA PRO A 47 -0.91 2.33 7.64
C PRO A 47 -1.01 3.43 8.71
N ALA A 48 -0.06 3.51 9.64
CA ALA A 48 -0.01 4.58 10.64
C ALA A 48 0.67 5.87 10.14
N TRP A 49 1.42 5.84 9.03
CA TRP A 49 2.14 7.04 8.56
C TRP A 49 1.22 8.21 8.22
N THR A 50 -0.04 7.96 7.81
CA THR A 50 -1.06 9.01 7.70
C THR A 50 -1.36 9.67 9.07
N LEU A 51 -1.40 8.88 10.15
CA LEU A 51 -1.63 9.40 11.50
C LEU A 51 -0.39 10.14 12.05
N VAL A 52 0.82 9.72 11.64
CA VAL A 52 2.07 10.45 11.90
C VAL A 52 2.02 11.81 11.23
N GLY A 53 1.73 11.86 9.92
CA GLY A 53 1.58 13.12 9.18
C GLY A 53 0.46 14.03 9.68
N ALA A 54 -0.44 13.51 10.52
CA ALA A 54 -1.49 14.26 11.21
C ALA A 54 -1.18 14.51 12.71
N GLY A 55 0.04 14.22 13.20
CA GLY A 55 0.47 14.48 14.56
C GLY A 55 -0.23 13.65 15.63
N THR A 56 -0.83 12.49 15.29
CA THR A 56 -1.58 11.65 16.24
C THR A 56 -0.94 10.29 16.50
N PHE A 57 0.21 10.02 15.92
CA PHE A 57 0.96 8.78 16.10
C PHE A 57 2.46 9.07 16.01
N ASN A 58 3.30 8.40 16.80
CA ASN A 58 4.73 8.59 16.75
C ASN A 58 5.31 7.73 15.61
N ILE A 59 6.28 8.25 14.89
CA ILE A 59 6.90 7.53 13.77
C ILE A 59 7.64 6.29 14.25
N GLU A 60 8.32 6.37 15.39
CA GLU A 60 9.11 5.29 16.00
C GLU A 60 8.23 4.07 16.35
N ASP A 61 6.97 4.29 16.75
CA ASP A 61 6.01 3.22 17.06
C ASP A 61 5.57 2.44 15.81
N THR A 62 5.89 2.96 14.61
CA THR A 62 5.59 2.31 13.34
C THR A 62 6.72 1.41 12.83
N GLU A 63 7.89 1.43 13.48
CA GLU A 63 9.07 0.64 13.12
C GLU A 63 9.38 -0.39 14.20
N LYS A 64 9.72 -1.62 13.79
CA LYS A 64 10.24 -2.67 14.66
C LYS A 64 11.34 -3.47 13.97
N SER A 65 12.12 -4.24 14.73
CA SER A 65 13.12 -5.13 14.15
C SER A 65 12.43 -6.25 13.37
N GLU A 66 12.82 -6.45 12.11
CA GLU A 66 12.33 -7.54 11.25
C GLU A 66 12.57 -8.91 11.90
N LYS A 67 13.74 -9.08 12.56
CA LYS A 67 14.13 -10.29 13.27
C LYS A 67 13.10 -10.77 14.28
N ASP A 68 12.38 -9.85 14.93
CA ASP A 68 11.42 -10.19 15.98
C ASP A 68 10.13 -10.81 15.41
N TYR A 69 9.90 -10.65 14.10
CA TYR A 69 8.71 -11.12 13.40
C TYR A 69 8.98 -12.26 12.43
N ILE A 70 10.21 -12.49 12.00
CA ILE A 70 10.58 -13.71 11.25
C ILE A 70 10.24 -14.93 12.14
N PRO A 71 9.39 -15.86 11.66
CA PRO A 71 9.06 -17.06 12.44
C PRO A 71 10.33 -17.84 12.79
N LYS A 72 10.47 -18.25 14.05
CA LYS A 72 11.70 -18.90 14.57
C LYS A 72 12.16 -20.13 13.77
N LYS A 73 11.24 -20.79 13.06
CA LYS A 73 11.54 -21.96 12.23
C LYS A 73 11.82 -21.62 10.76
N ALA A 74 11.58 -20.39 10.33
CA ALA A 74 11.94 -19.95 9.01
C ALA A 74 13.40 -19.45 8.97
N LYS A 75 14.09 -19.75 7.88
CA LYS A 75 15.42 -19.19 7.61
C LYS A 75 15.27 -17.79 7.07
N TRP A 76 15.84 -16.79 7.73
CA TRP A 76 15.99 -15.46 7.18
C TRP A 76 17.25 -15.37 6.32
N ILE A 77 17.08 -15.00 5.05
CA ILE A 77 18.14 -14.70 4.10
C ILE A 77 18.16 -13.17 3.94
N LYS A 78 19.18 -12.52 4.53
CA LYS A 78 19.39 -11.07 4.47
C LYS A 78 19.99 -10.69 3.12
N ASP A 79 19.19 -10.76 2.08
CA ASP A 79 19.56 -10.43 0.71
C ASP A 79 18.36 -9.91 -0.05
N ALA A 80 18.57 -9.28 -1.19
CA ALA A 80 17.53 -8.83 -2.09
C ALA A 80 17.44 -9.75 -3.31
N ALA A 81 16.25 -10.23 -3.64
CA ALA A 81 16.02 -10.93 -4.89
C ALA A 81 16.24 -9.98 -6.08
N SER A 82 16.87 -10.49 -7.13
CA SER A 82 17.19 -9.73 -8.35
C SER A 82 16.62 -10.34 -9.62
N GLY A 83 16.10 -11.58 -9.58
CA GLY A 83 15.49 -12.21 -10.74
C GLY A 83 14.94 -13.59 -10.44
N PHE A 84 14.13 -14.08 -11.36
CA PHE A 84 13.45 -15.37 -11.29
C PHE A 84 13.66 -16.21 -12.53
N ASP A 85 13.95 -17.49 -12.37
CA ASP A 85 13.88 -18.52 -13.40
C ASP A 85 12.89 -19.60 -12.95
N PRO A 86 11.58 -19.40 -13.18
CA PRO A 86 10.56 -20.33 -12.73
C PRO A 86 10.59 -21.67 -13.49
N GLY A 87 11.23 -21.74 -14.67
CA GLY A 87 11.42 -22.97 -15.41
C GLY A 87 12.42 -23.93 -14.74
N GLN A 88 13.38 -23.38 -14.00
CA GLN A 88 14.37 -24.13 -13.24
C GLN A 88 14.15 -24.04 -11.71
N ASN A 89 13.03 -23.47 -11.26
CA ASN A 89 12.73 -23.23 -9.85
C ASN A 89 13.84 -22.46 -9.12
N LYS A 90 14.34 -21.35 -9.70
CA LYS A 90 15.46 -20.57 -9.16
C LYS A 90 15.07 -19.13 -8.89
N VAL A 91 15.65 -18.60 -7.80
CA VAL A 91 15.67 -17.17 -7.47
C VAL A 91 17.11 -16.72 -7.37
N SER A 92 17.47 -15.67 -8.11
CA SER A 92 18.78 -15.00 -8.02
C SER A 92 18.70 -13.83 -7.05
N CYS A 93 19.77 -13.59 -6.31
CA CYS A 93 19.89 -12.48 -5.37
C CYS A 93 20.97 -11.47 -5.80
N GLN A 94 20.90 -10.26 -5.27
CA GLN A 94 21.87 -9.19 -5.56
C GLN A 94 23.31 -9.52 -5.12
N SER A 95 23.48 -10.35 -4.10
CA SER A 95 24.80 -10.86 -3.68
C SER A 95 25.43 -11.85 -4.69
N GLY A 96 24.69 -12.29 -5.70
CA GLY A 96 25.09 -13.37 -6.61
C GLY A 96 24.67 -14.76 -6.13
N ALA A 97 24.10 -14.89 -4.92
CA ALA A 97 23.56 -16.16 -4.44
C ALA A 97 22.34 -16.59 -5.26
N VAL A 98 22.21 -17.91 -5.45
CA VAL A 98 21.06 -18.51 -6.14
C VAL A 98 20.43 -19.55 -5.22
N TYR A 99 19.10 -19.46 -5.06
CA TYR A 99 18.32 -20.39 -4.26
C TYR A 99 17.32 -21.12 -5.14
N THR A 100 17.09 -22.39 -4.83
CA THR A 100 16.09 -23.24 -5.49
C THR A 100 14.96 -23.57 -4.52
N TYR A 101 13.78 -23.95 -5.07
CA TYR A 101 12.57 -24.16 -4.30
C TYR A 101 11.69 -25.26 -4.90
N ASP A 102 10.85 -25.84 -4.07
CA ASP A 102 9.69 -26.61 -4.56
C ASP A 102 8.51 -25.66 -4.79
N ILE A 103 8.27 -24.73 -3.86
CA ILE A 103 7.24 -23.67 -3.96
C ILE A 103 7.88 -22.30 -3.80
N LEU A 104 7.49 -21.35 -4.67
CA LEU A 104 7.87 -19.95 -4.59
C LEU A 104 6.67 -19.08 -4.19
N ILE A 105 6.88 -18.18 -3.22
CA ILE A 105 5.92 -17.15 -2.84
C ILE A 105 6.55 -15.79 -3.11
N VAL A 106 5.95 -14.99 -4.00
CA VAL A 106 6.48 -13.69 -4.44
C VAL A 106 5.61 -12.58 -3.86
N VAL A 107 6.10 -11.92 -2.80
CA VAL A 107 5.35 -10.89 -2.04
C VAL A 107 6.23 -9.69 -1.62
N PRO A 108 7.07 -9.15 -2.50
CA PRO A 108 7.99 -8.04 -2.15
C PRO A 108 7.27 -6.69 -1.98
N GLY A 109 5.96 -6.64 -2.14
CA GLY A 109 5.19 -5.41 -2.09
C GLY A 109 5.24 -4.60 -3.39
N ILE A 110 5.07 -3.29 -3.27
CA ILE A 110 4.93 -2.35 -4.39
C ILE A 110 6.13 -1.41 -4.45
N GLN A 111 6.54 -1.00 -5.66
CA GLN A 111 7.56 0.00 -5.91
C GLN A 111 6.94 1.40 -6.01
N LEU A 112 7.57 2.37 -5.35
CA LEU A 112 7.23 3.79 -5.42
C LEU A 112 8.13 4.47 -6.44
N ASN A 113 7.57 4.88 -7.57
CA ASN A 113 8.32 5.39 -8.72
C ASN A 113 8.53 6.92 -8.64
N TRP A 114 9.28 7.37 -7.63
CA TRP A 114 9.57 8.80 -7.42
C TRP A 114 10.20 9.47 -8.64
N HIS A 115 11.03 8.73 -9.38
CA HIS A 115 11.73 9.18 -10.59
C HIS A 115 10.82 9.47 -11.79
N LYS A 116 9.58 8.97 -11.78
CA LYS A 116 8.60 9.20 -12.86
C LYS A 116 7.94 10.58 -12.80
N ILE A 117 8.21 11.37 -11.74
CA ILE A 117 7.82 12.77 -11.65
C ILE A 117 9.12 13.58 -11.60
N SER A 118 9.37 14.38 -12.62
CA SER A 118 10.61 15.17 -12.74
C SER A 118 10.79 16.10 -11.53
N GLY A 119 12.01 16.16 -10.96
CA GLY A 119 12.36 16.98 -9.81
C GLY A 119 11.79 16.54 -8.46
N LEU A 120 10.92 15.50 -8.42
CA LEU A 120 10.30 15.08 -7.17
C LEU A 120 11.31 14.42 -6.21
N LYS A 121 12.16 13.55 -6.71
CA LYS A 121 13.14 12.81 -5.86
C LYS A 121 14.11 13.75 -5.15
N GLU A 122 14.50 14.81 -5.81
CA GLU A 122 15.46 15.82 -5.33
C GLU A 122 14.85 16.76 -4.30
N THR A 123 13.53 16.97 -4.34
CA THR A 123 12.82 17.94 -3.49
C THR A 123 12.02 17.32 -2.36
N LEU A 124 11.81 16.01 -2.40
CA LEU A 124 11.04 15.30 -1.37
C LEU A 124 11.67 15.46 0.03
N GLY A 125 10.88 15.93 0.99
CA GLY A 125 11.31 16.22 2.36
C GLY A 125 11.86 17.63 2.57
N LYS A 126 11.73 18.55 1.59
CA LYS A 126 12.15 19.96 1.67
C LYS A 126 11.28 20.86 0.78
N HIS A 127 11.42 22.18 0.92
CA HIS A 127 10.68 23.18 0.12
C HIS A 127 9.14 23.07 0.20
N GLY A 128 8.60 22.46 1.27
CA GLY A 128 7.15 22.22 1.38
C GLY A 128 6.67 20.97 0.65
N VAL A 129 7.56 20.15 0.04
CA VAL A 129 7.22 18.90 -0.67
C VAL A 129 7.35 17.71 0.26
N THR A 130 6.26 16.98 0.48
CA THR A 130 6.20 15.86 1.41
C THR A 130 5.40 14.67 0.88
N SER A 131 5.44 13.55 1.60
CA SER A 131 4.62 12.36 1.33
C SER A 131 4.52 11.46 2.55
N ASN A 132 3.34 10.92 2.80
CA ASN A 132 3.12 9.88 3.81
C ASN A 132 3.41 8.46 3.29
N TYR A 133 3.98 8.34 2.09
CA TYR A 133 4.37 7.05 1.52
C TYR A 133 5.80 6.63 1.87
N THR A 134 6.53 7.43 2.67
CA THR A 134 7.82 7.06 3.23
C THR A 134 7.89 7.32 4.73
N PHE A 135 8.64 6.48 5.45
CA PHE A 135 8.95 6.65 6.86
C PHE A 135 9.62 8.02 7.14
N LYS A 136 10.54 8.41 6.26
CA LYS A 136 11.36 9.62 6.43
C LYS A 136 10.57 10.92 6.32
N THR A 137 9.54 10.96 5.48
CA THR A 137 8.83 12.21 5.17
C THR A 137 7.47 12.36 5.86
N ALA A 138 6.93 11.27 6.44
CA ALA A 138 5.68 11.36 7.18
C ALA A 138 5.74 12.35 8.38
N PRO A 139 6.81 12.43 9.19
CA PRO A 139 6.94 13.47 10.21
C PRO A 139 6.96 14.89 9.65
N TYR A 140 7.67 15.10 8.53
CA TYR A 140 7.73 16.40 7.88
C TYR A 140 6.35 16.88 7.39
N THR A 141 5.46 15.96 7.01
CA THR A 141 4.06 16.33 6.70
C THR A 141 3.39 17.00 7.88
N TRP A 142 3.59 16.49 9.10
CA TRP A 142 3.02 17.12 10.29
C TRP A 142 3.66 18.48 10.60
N GLU A 143 4.97 18.62 10.43
CA GLU A 143 5.65 19.91 10.61
C GLU A 143 5.06 20.98 9.71
N LEU A 144 4.83 20.65 8.43
CA LEU A 144 4.20 21.56 7.49
C LEU A 144 2.76 21.92 7.87
N ILE A 145 1.95 20.92 8.27
CA ILE A 145 0.53 21.14 8.59
C ILE A 145 0.37 21.97 9.86
N LYS A 146 1.13 21.65 10.93
CA LYS A 146 0.96 22.32 12.24
C LYS A 146 1.37 23.79 12.24
N ASP A 147 2.38 24.15 11.43
CA ASP A 147 2.95 25.50 11.41
C ASP A 147 2.34 26.38 10.30
N PHE A 148 1.44 25.81 9.48
CA PHE A 148 0.80 26.52 8.35
C PHE A 148 -0.10 27.65 8.85
N LYS A 149 -0.11 28.77 8.11
CA LYS A 149 -0.89 29.97 8.44
C LYS A 149 -1.88 30.39 7.36
N GLY A 150 -1.89 29.66 6.23
CA GLY A 150 -2.70 29.94 5.05
C GLY A 150 -1.85 29.95 3.77
N GLY A 151 -2.50 29.79 2.63
CA GLY A 151 -1.87 29.69 1.31
C GLY A 151 -2.38 28.50 0.51
N THR A 152 -1.67 28.15 -0.56
CA THR A 152 -2.06 27.08 -1.49
C THR A 152 -1.50 25.73 -1.07
N VAL A 153 -2.39 24.75 -0.87
CA VAL A 153 -2.02 23.38 -0.51
C VAL A 153 -2.52 22.40 -1.55
N ILE A 154 -1.61 21.54 -2.02
CA ILE A 154 -1.94 20.56 -3.07
C ILE A 154 -1.67 19.15 -2.55
N PHE A 155 -2.68 18.28 -2.67
CA PHE A 155 -2.58 16.84 -2.47
C PHE A 155 -2.73 16.15 -3.82
N THR A 156 -1.96 15.07 -4.06
CA THR A 156 -2.00 14.41 -5.37
C THR A 156 -2.33 12.93 -5.29
N ASN A 157 -2.84 12.38 -6.40
CA ASN A 157 -3.03 10.95 -6.62
C ASN A 157 -2.65 10.61 -8.08
N PRO A 158 -1.77 9.63 -8.31
CA PRO A 158 -1.37 9.27 -9.67
C PRO A 158 -2.49 8.55 -10.43
N PRO A 159 -2.40 8.41 -11.75
CA PRO A 159 -3.33 7.61 -12.56
C PRO A 159 -3.12 6.10 -12.40
N THR A 160 -2.02 5.67 -11.77
CA THR A 160 -1.69 4.26 -11.56
C THR A 160 -2.45 3.67 -10.36
N PRO A 161 -2.62 2.35 -10.27
CA PRO A 161 -3.03 1.71 -9.02
C PRO A 161 -2.09 2.11 -7.87
N THR A 162 -2.66 2.36 -6.69
CA THR A 162 -1.89 2.72 -5.49
C THR A 162 -2.20 1.75 -4.36
N LYS A 163 -1.22 1.49 -3.49
CA LYS A 163 -1.51 0.76 -2.24
C LYS A 163 -2.51 1.57 -1.42
N CYS A 164 -3.66 0.94 -1.12
CA CYS A 164 -4.83 1.52 -0.47
C CYS A 164 -5.41 2.72 -1.23
N GLY A 165 -6.34 2.47 -2.16
CA GLY A 165 -6.96 3.50 -3.02
C GLY A 165 -7.53 4.73 -2.30
N GLY A 166 -7.86 4.64 -1.00
CA GLY A 166 -8.23 5.78 -0.18
C GLY A 166 -7.07 6.50 0.52
N ALA A 167 -5.82 5.98 0.45
CA ALA A 167 -4.71 6.59 1.18
C ALA A 167 -4.32 8.00 0.69
N PRO A 168 -4.36 8.30 -0.62
CA PRO A 168 -3.92 9.61 -1.12
C PRO A 168 -4.64 10.80 -0.50
N HIS A 169 -5.92 10.68 -0.19
CA HIS A 169 -6.71 11.80 0.34
C HIS A 169 -6.90 11.78 1.87
N LYS A 170 -6.44 10.74 2.60
CA LYS A 170 -6.62 10.67 4.07
C LYS A 170 -5.98 11.85 4.80
N ILE A 171 -4.76 12.19 4.44
CA ILE A 171 -4.02 13.27 5.09
C ILE A 171 -4.63 14.64 4.77
N MET A 172 -5.23 14.80 3.58
CA MET A 172 -5.93 16.02 3.20
C MET A 172 -7.09 16.32 4.16
N TRP A 173 -7.93 15.32 4.45
CA TRP A 173 -9.04 15.50 5.39
C TRP A 173 -8.58 15.85 6.81
N LEU A 174 -7.50 15.20 7.27
CA LEU A 174 -6.93 15.50 8.56
C LEU A 174 -6.31 16.90 8.62
N ALA A 175 -5.63 17.33 7.58
CA ALA A 175 -5.09 18.68 7.46
C ALA A 175 -6.21 19.73 7.48
N CYS A 176 -7.26 19.56 6.70
CA CYS A 176 -8.41 20.47 6.66
C CYS A 176 -9.10 20.57 8.04
N ASP A 177 -9.33 19.43 8.73
CA ASP A 177 -9.94 19.42 10.06
C ASP A 177 -9.04 20.12 11.10
N TYR A 178 -7.71 19.92 11.00
CA TYR A 178 -6.76 20.64 11.85
C TYR A 178 -6.82 22.16 11.62
N TRP A 179 -6.75 22.61 10.39
CA TRP A 179 -6.80 24.04 10.05
C TRP A 179 -8.16 24.67 10.40
N ARG A 180 -9.25 23.92 10.26
CA ARG A 180 -10.58 24.35 10.76
C ARG A 180 -10.56 24.59 12.26
N LYS A 181 -9.98 23.65 13.04
CA LYS A 181 -9.86 23.78 14.50
C LYS A 181 -8.93 24.91 14.95
N GLN A 182 -7.97 25.27 14.09
CA GLN A 182 -7.09 26.43 14.30
C GLN A 182 -7.72 27.75 13.83
N GLY A 183 -8.90 27.73 13.19
CA GLY A 183 -9.56 28.92 12.66
C GLY A 183 -8.86 29.55 11.45
N ILE A 184 -8.14 28.74 10.65
CA ILE A 184 -7.40 29.20 9.48
C ILE A 184 -7.78 28.52 8.18
N LEU A 185 -8.76 27.59 8.19
CA LEU A 185 -9.13 26.85 6.97
C LEU A 185 -9.60 27.78 5.84
N ASP A 186 -10.27 28.86 6.15
CA ASP A 186 -10.72 29.90 5.22
C ASP A 186 -9.56 30.64 4.49
N LYS A 187 -8.35 30.58 5.07
CA LYS A 187 -7.11 31.11 4.46
C LYS A 187 -6.35 30.07 3.64
N CYS A 188 -6.84 28.82 3.60
CA CYS A 188 -6.19 27.71 2.90
C CYS A 188 -6.89 27.43 1.56
N ASP A 189 -6.18 27.59 0.45
CA ASP A 189 -6.65 27.19 -0.89
C ASP A 189 -6.24 25.73 -1.13
N VAL A 190 -7.15 24.78 -0.81
CA VAL A 190 -6.85 23.33 -0.81
C VAL A 190 -7.28 22.69 -2.11
N HIS A 191 -6.33 22.03 -2.80
CA HIS A 191 -6.54 21.33 -4.06
C HIS A 191 -6.23 19.84 -3.94
N TYR A 192 -7.05 19.00 -4.58
CA TYR A 192 -6.77 17.61 -4.82
C TYR A 192 -6.62 17.35 -6.32
N ILE A 193 -5.38 17.08 -6.77
CA ILE A 193 -5.06 16.80 -8.17
C ILE A 193 -4.92 15.28 -8.35
N SER A 194 -5.84 14.67 -9.07
CA SER A 194 -5.93 13.21 -9.22
C SER A 194 -5.93 12.78 -10.68
N GLY A 195 -5.08 11.80 -11.01
CA GLY A 195 -5.11 11.08 -12.28
C GLY A 195 -6.33 10.18 -12.45
N GLY A 196 -7.03 9.85 -11.36
CA GLY A 196 -8.26 9.07 -11.37
C GLY A 196 -9.45 9.83 -11.97
N THR A 197 -10.47 9.06 -12.39
CA THR A 197 -11.71 9.60 -12.97
C THR A 197 -12.78 9.89 -11.92
N ILE A 198 -12.62 9.38 -10.71
CA ILE A 198 -13.54 9.49 -9.58
C ILE A 198 -12.74 9.60 -8.28
N LEU A 199 -13.35 10.16 -7.23
CA LEU A 199 -12.70 10.33 -5.93
C LEU A 199 -12.48 8.99 -5.20
N PHE A 200 -13.44 8.06 -5.29
CA PHE A 200 -13.35 6.71 -4.71
C PHE A 200 -14.23 5.72 -5.48
N GLY A 201 -13.81 4.45 -5.59
CA GLY A 201 -14.46 3.45 -6.43
C GLY A 201 -15.88 3.09 -5.99
N VAL A 202 -16.11 2.95 -4.67
CA VAL A 202 -17.39 2.53 -4.09
C VAL A 202 -18.35 3.72 -3.97
N PRO A 203 -19.54 3.68 -4.61
CA PRO A 203 -20.46 4.84 -4.67
C PRO A 203 -20.90 5.36 -3.30
N GLU A 204 -21.24 4.48 -2.36
CA GLU A 204 -21.71 4.84 -1.03
C GLU A 204 -20.66 5.61 -0.23
N TYR A 205 -19.43 5.14 -0.29
CA TYR A 205 -18.29 5.80 0.38
C TYR A 205 -17.85 7.07 -0.36
N ARG A 206 -17.94 7.08 -1.70
CA ARG A 206 -17.63 8.27 -2.50
C ARG A 206 -18.57 9.43 -2.17
N LYS A 207 -19.87 9.17 -1.93
CA LYS A 207 -20.82 10.19 -1.52
C LYS A 207 -20.35 10.91 -0.25
N THR A 208 -20.02 10.17 0.80
CA THR A 208 -19.50 10.74 2.06
C THR A 208 -18.21 11.53 1.86
N LEU A 209 -17.32 11.06 0.99
CA LEU A 209 -16.08 11.78 0.70
C LEU A 209 -16.30 13.05 -0.11
N GLN A 210 -17.29 13.07 -1.01
CA GLN A 210 -17.67 14.28 -1.73
C GLN A 210 -18.28 15.31 -0.77
N GLU A 211 -19.21 14.90 0.07
CA GLU A 211 -19.79 15.76 1.13
C GLU A 211 -18.70 16.31 2.06
N THR A 212 -17.67 15.51 2.37
CA THR A 212 -16.51 15.94 3.17
C THR A 212 -15.67 16.98 2.42
N ALA A 213 -15.47 16.79 1.11
CA ALA A 213 -14.73 17.75 0.28
C ALA A 213 -15.45 19.11 0.21
N ASP A 214 -16.77 19.06 -0.01
CA ASP A 214 -17.60 20.26 -0.09
C ASP A 214 -17.62 21.01 1.25
N ASP A 215 -17.75 20.30 2.36
CA ASP A 215 -17.73 20.85 3.75
C ASP A 215 -16.38 21.53 4.10
N TYR A 216 -15.25 21.02 3.57
CA TYR A 216 -13.93 21.63 3.76
C TYR A 216 -13.56 22.66 2.67
N GLY A 217 -14.37 22.81 1.63
CA GLY A 217 -14.06 23.69 0.50
C GLY A 217 -12.90 23.20 -0.38
N VAL A 218 -12.67 21.88 -0.44
CA VAL A 218 -11.59 21.30 -1.24
C VAL A 218 -11.93 21.30 -2.71
N LYS A 219 -11.02 21.84 -3.55
CA LYS A 219 -11.15 21.86 -5.01
C LYS A 219 -10.59 20.57 -5.61
N ILE A 220 -11.48 19.72 -6.14
CA ILE A 220 -11.12 18.41 -6.71
C ILE A 220 -10.89 18.56 -8.21
N HIS A 221 -9.71 18.15 -8.69
CA HIS A 221 -9.30 18.14 -10.10
C HIS A 221 -9.03 16.69 -10.52
N LEU A 222 -9.98 16.05 -11.20
CA LEU A 222 -9.86 14.69 -11.71
C LEU A 222 -9.23 14.65 -13.11
N LYS A 223 -8.74 13.47 -13.52
CA LYS A 223 -8.07 13.24 -14.81
C LYS A 223 -6.87 14.16 -15.05
N LYS A 224 -6.16 14.52 -13.98
CA LYS A 224 -4.96 15.35 -14.01
C LYS A 224 -3.75 14.54 -13.55
N THR A 225 -2.71 14.47 -14.37
CA THR A 225 -1.48 13.68 -14.12
C THR A 225 -0.32 14.63 -13.83
N VAL A 226 0.31 14.45 -12.69
CA VAL A 226 1.51 15.21 -12.30
C VAL A 226 2.70 14.79 -13.16
N LEU A 227 3.43 15.77 -13.70
CA LEU A 227 4.60 15.58 -14.57
C LEU A 227 5.89 15.98 -13.87
N ALA A 228 5.88 17.10 -13.15
CA ALA A 228 7.08 17.68 -12.55
C ALA A 228 6.78 18.46 -11.26
N VAL A 229 7.79 18.53 -10.40
CA VAL A 229 7.81 19.36 -9.18
C VAL A 229 9.10 20.15 -9.16
N ASP A 230 8.99 21.47 -9.06
CA ASP A 230 10.09 22.38 -8.80
C ASP A 230 9.98 22.88 -7.35
N GLY A 231 10.69 22.24 -6.45
CA GLY A 231 10.64 22.57 -5.01
C GLY A 231 11.16 23.98 -4.71
N PRO A 232 12.36 24.39 -5.20
CA PRO A 232 12.88 25.74 -5.00
C PRO A 232 11.92 26.85 -5.42
N ASN A 233 11.25 26.71 -6.57
CA ASN A 233 10.28 27.66 -7.06
C ASN A 233 8.84 27.39 -6.56
N LYS A 234 8.66 26.32 -5.76
CA LYS A 234 7.34 25.90 -5.24
C LYS A 234 6.27 25.78 -6.31
N THR A 235 6.57 25.11 -7.42
CA THR A 235 5.62 24.88 -8.51
C THR A 235 5.47 23.39 -8.82
N ILE A 236 4.23 23.01 -9.16
CA ILE A 236 3.86 21.69 -9.67
C ILE A 236 3.33 21.85 -11.09
N THR A 237 3.80 20.99 -12.00
CA THR A 237 3.31 20.91 -13.37
C THR A 237 2.53 19.61 -13.55
N TYR A 238 1.33 19.71 -14.09
CA TYR A 238 0.45 18.58 -14.37
C TYR A 238 -0.24 18.77 -15.72
N LYS A 239 -0.64 17.65 -16.33
CA LYS A 239 -1.41 17.63 -17.56
C LYS A 239 -2.81 17.08 -17.35
N GLY A 240 -3.72 17.46 -18.20
CA GLY A 240 -5.08 16.98 -18.26
C GLY A 240 -5.75 17.40 -19.56
N PHE A 241 -7.04 17.18 -19.66
CA PHE A 241 -7.80 17.59 -20.85
C PHE A 241 -8.71 18.78 -20.49
N ASP A 242 -8.85 19.71 -21.43
CA ASP A 242 -9.82 20.78 -21.32
C ASP A 242 -11.24 20.30 -21.72
N GLU A 243 -12.21 21.23 -21.72
CA GLU A 243 -13.61 20.96 -22.05
C GLU A 243 -13.81 20.44 -23.49
N ASN A 244 -12.86 20.74 -24.37
CA ASN A 244 -12.86 20.32 -25.78
C ASN A 244 -12.08 19.01 -25.99
N GLY A 245 -11.56 18.37 -24.92
CA GLY A 245 -10.76 17.16 -25.00
C GLY A 245 -9.32 17.40 -25.48
N VAL A 246 -8.83 18.63 -25.50
CA VAL A 246 -7.45 18.96 -25.86
C VAL A 246 -6.55 18.83 -24.63
N GLU A 247 -5.43 18.12 -24.78
CA GLU A 247 -4.45 17.98 -23.70
C GLU A 247 -3.81 19.35 -23.40
N LYS A 248 -3.86 19.75 -22.13
CA LYS A 248 -3.23 20.96 -21.62
C LYS A 248 -2.30 20.65 -20.46
N THR A 249 -1.18 21.33 -20.45
CA THR A 249 -0.25 21.35 -19.31
C THR A 249 -0.43 22.65 -18.54
N GLU A 250 -0.55 22.51 -17.22
CA GLU A 250 -0.75 23.63 -16.31
C GLU A 250 0.35 23.60 -15.24
N THR A 251 0.80 24.78 -14.83
CA THR A 251 1.72 24.96 -13.70
C THR A 251 1.03 25.76 -12.60
N LYS A 252 1.10 25.27 -11.37
CA LYS A 252 0.46 25.88 -10.20
C LYS A 252 1.47 26.06 -9.07
N HIS A 253 1.43 27.20 -8.39
CA HIS A 253 2.19 27.43 -7.16
C HIS A 253 1.59 26.63 -6.00
N PHE A 254 2.45 26.20 -5.06
CA PHE A 254 2.06 25.60 -3.78
C PHE A 254 2.91 26.15 -2.63
N ASP A 255 2.34 26.20 -1.46
CA ASP A 255 3.07 26.37 -0.19
C ASP A 255 3.37 25.02 0.45
N ILE A 256 2.40 24.09 0.39
CA ILE A 256 2.54 22.69 0.79
C ILE A 256 2.11 21.80 -0.37
N LEU A 257 2.93 20.79 -0.67
CA LEU A 257 2.64 19.77 -1.67
C LEU A 257 2.82 18.35 -1.06
N HIS A 258 1.74 17.63 -0.92
CA HIS A 258 1.79 16.19 -0.58
C HIS A 258 1.66 15.35 -1.84
N VAL A 259 2.72 14.63 -2.20
CA VAL A 259 2.78 13.86 -3.45
C VAL A 259 2.64 12.37 -3.19
N VAL A 260 1.79 11.72 -3.98
CA VAL A 260 1.75 10.27 -4.13
C VAL A 260 2.37 9.92 -5.48
N PRO A 261 3.50 9.20 -5.53
CA PRO A 261 4.14 8.85 -6.79
C PRO A 261 3.37 7.76 -7.54
N PRO A 262 3.57 7.60 -8.85
CA PRO A 262 3.15 6.40 -9.58
C PRO A 262 3.71 5.13 -8.93
N GLN A 263 2.96 4.04 -9.01
CA GLN A 263 3.33 2.76 -8.37
C GLN A 263 3.23 1.61 -9.39
N SER A 264 4.07 0.60 -9.20
CA SER A 264 4.14 -0.62 -10.02
C SER A 264 4.65 -1.79 -9.19
N ALA A 265 4.68 -2.98 -9.74
CA ALA A 265 5.53 -4.04 -9.19
C ALA A 265 6.99 -3.58 -9.19
N PRO A 266 7.85 -4.10 -8.30
CA PRO A 266 9.29 -3.89 -8.39
C PRO A 266 9.85 -4.32 -9.75
N ASP A 267 10.85 -3.59 -10.28
CA ASP A 267 11.38 -3.82 -11.63
C ASP A 267 11.82 -5.28 -11.85
N PHE A 268 12.48 -5.89 -10.87
CA PHE A 268 12.91 -7.29 -10.96
C PHE A 268 11.76 -8.31 -11.04
N VAL A 269 10.53 -7.91 -10.65
CA VAL A 269 9.30 -8.70 -10.85
C VAL A 269 8.72 -8.38 -12.22
N ALA A 270 8.57 -7.10 -12.55
CA ALA A 270 7.96 -6.63 -13.79
C ALA A 270 8.72 -7.11 -15.05
N GLU A 271 10.04 -7.27 -14.94
CA GLU A 271 10.92 -7.74 -16.02
C GLU A 271 11.07 -9.28 -16.05
N SER A 272 10.36 -10.00 -15.16
CA SER A 272 10.47 -11.46 -15.04
C SER A 272 9.36 -12.21 -15.78
N PRO A 273 9.53 -13.53 -16.01
CA PRO A 273 8.48 -14.38 -16.56
C PRO A 273 7.23 -14.53 -15.66
N LEU A 274 7.25 -13.97 -14.46
CA LEU A 274 6.13 -14.00 -13.51
C LEU A 274 5.16 -12.82 -13.67
N ALA A 275 5.54 -11.81 -14.47
CA ALA A 275 4.74 -10.60 -14.65
C ALA A 275 3.53 -10.85 -15.56
N ASP A 276 2.44 -10.14 -15.26
CA ASP A 276 1.29 -10.02 -16.15
C ASP A 276 1.60 -9.07 -17.33
N GLU A 277 0.69 -9.00 -18.30
CA GLU A 277 0.83 -8.14 -19.50
C GLU A 277 0.48 -6.67 -19.23
N SER A 278 0.13 -6.29 -18.00
CA SER A 278 -0.21 -4.91 -17.67
C SER A 278 1.04 -4.01 -17.68
N PRO A 279 0.89 -2.69 -17.88
CA PRO A 279 2.02 -1.76 -17.83
C PRO A 279 2.64 -1.61 -16.44
N TYR A 280 2.13 -2.33 -15.46
CA TYR A 280 2.59 -2.29 -14.07
C TYR A 280 3.40 -3.52 -13.65
N GLY A 281 3.37 -4.62 -14.44
CA GLY A 281 4.15 -5.83 -14.26
C GLY A 281 3.85 -6.60 -12.97
N TRP A 282 2.58 -6.71 -12.59
CA TRP A 282 2.17 -7.47 -11.40
C TRP A 282 2.43 -8.96 -11.58
N VAL A 283 2.65 -9.69 -10.47
CA VAL A 283 2.71 -11.17 -10.54
C VAL A 283 1.36 -11.70 -11.02
N ASP A 284 1.37 -12.43 -12.14
CA ASP A 284 0.16 -12.95 -12.80
C ASP A 284 -0.47 -14.10 -12.00
N VAL A 285 -1.57 -13.83 -11.30
CA VAL A 285 -2.25 -14.82 -10.45
C VAL A 285 -3.73 -14.97 -10.75
N ASN A 286 -4.26 -16.14 -10.47
CA ASN A 286 -5.69 -16.34 -10.34
C ASN A 286 -6.19 -15.56 -9.12
N LYS A 287 -7.15 -14.67 -9.32
CA LYS A 287 -7.67 -13.74 -8.30
C LYS A 287 -8.39 -14.44 -7.13
N GLU A 288 -8.83 -15.70 -7.31
CA GLU A 288 -9.54 -16.46 -6.28
C GLU A 288 -8.62 -17.32 -5.43
N THR A 289 -7.45 -17.77 -5.99
CA THR A 289 -6.56 -18.75 -5.34
C THR A 289 -5.17 -18.23 -5.03
N PHE A 290 -4.76 -17.12 -5.67
CA PHE A 290 -3.42 -16.54 -5.61
C PHE A 290 -2.30 -17.43 -6.17
N GLN A 291 -2.64 -18.53 -6.87
CA GLN A 291 -1.72 -19.34 -7.63
C GLN A 291 -1.42 -18.67 -8.96
N HIS A 292 -0.15 -18.69 -9.40
CA HIS A 292 0.25 -18.14 -10.68
C HIS A 292 -0.43 -18.88 -11.85
N ASN A 293 -0.93 -18.14 -12.84
CA ASN A 293 -1.71 -18.73 -13.92
C ASN A 293 -0.89 -19.74 -14.76
N LYS A 294 0.39 -19.48 -14.98
CA LYS A 294 1.30 -20.33 -15.77
C LYS A 294 2.10 -21.32 -14.91
N PHE A 295 2.69 -20.90 -13.80
CA PHE A 295 3.59 -21.71 -12.96
C PHE A 295 2.87 -22.19 -11.70
N LYS A 296 2.49 -23.47 -11.68
CA LYS A 296 1.60 -24.02 -10.62
C LYS A 296 2.21 -24.10 -9.24
N ASN A 297 3.53 -24.04 -9.12
CA ASN A 297 4.26 -23.98 -7.85
C ASN A 297 4.67 -22.55 -7.43
N VAL A 298 4.13 -21.51 -8.09
CA VAL A 298 4.36 -20.11 -7.76
C VAL A 298 3.05 -19.49 -7.24
N PHE A 299 3.15 -18.70 -6.17
CA PHE A 299 2.04 -18.02 -5.53
C PHE A 299 2.39 -16.58 -5.23
N SER A 300 1.38 -15.68 -5.22
CA SER A 300 1.58 -14.29 -4.83
C SER A 300 0.28 -13.69 -4.31
N CYS A 301 0.36 -12.86 -3.28
CA CYS A 301 -0.75 -12.06 -2.77
C CYS A 301 -0.26 -10.66 -2.34
N GLY A 302 -1.18 -9.80 -1.92
CA GLY A 302 -0.88 -8.44 -1.49
C GLY A 302 -0.59 -7.49 -2.64
N ASP A 303 0.25 -6.48 -2.38
CA ASP A 303 0.38 -5.32 -3.26
C ASP A 303 0.99 -5.63 -4.63
N VAL A 304 1.77 -6.69 -4.75
CA VAL A 304 2.50 -7.05 -5.98
C VAL A 304 1.70 -7.93 -6.93
N CYS A 305 0.59 -8.55 -6.50
CA CYS A 305 -0.17 -9.47 -7.34
C CYS A 305 -1.17 -8.76 -8.28
N SER A 306 -1.54 -9.44 -9.37
CA SER A 306 -2.48 -8.95 -10.37
C SER A 306 -3.95 -8.99 -9.95
N ALA A 307 -4.26 -9.57 -8.77
CA ALA A 307 -5.62 -9.57 -8.27
C ALA A 307 -6.17 -8.14 -8.16
N PRO A 308 -7.40 -7.85 -8.66
CA PRO A 308 -7.93 -6.49 -8.78
C PRO A 308 -8.45 -5.95 -7.42
N THR A 309 -7.60 -6.02 -6.39
CA THR A 309 -7.87 -5.51 -5.05
C THR A 309 -7.42 -4.06 -4.88
N SER A 310 -7.81 -3.43 -3.78
CA SER A 310 -7.37 -2.08 -3.42
C SER A 310 -5.99 -2.06 -2.75
N ARG A 311 -5.23 -3.16 -2.78
CA ARG A 311 -3.88 -3.30 -2.21
C ARG A 311 -3.78 -2.77 -0.77
N THR A 312 -4.61 -3.34 0.11
CA THR A 312 -4.67 -2.90 1.50
C THR A 312 -4.04 -3.93 2.44
N GLY A 313 -3.36 -3.45 3.48
CA GLY A 313 -2.83 -4.35 4.51
C GLY A 313 -3.92 -5.21 5.19
N ALA A 314 -5.17 -4.77 5.19
CA ALA A 314 -6.30 -5.54 5.71
C ALA A 314 -6.71 -6.70 4.80
N ALA A 315 -6.51 -6.58 3.48
CA ALA A 315 -6.82 -7.65 2.52
C ALA A 315 -5.96 -8.90 2.79
N ILE A 316 -4.68 -8.73 3.13
CA ILE A 316 -3.76 -9.84 3.45
C ILE A 316 -4.34 -10.79 4.49
N ARG A 317 -5.11 -10.29 5.46
CA ARG A 317 -5.78 -11.11 6.48
C ARG A 317 -6.75 -12.13 5.90
N LYS A 318 -7.31 -11.83 4.72
CA LYS A 318 -8.23 -12.71 4.00
C LYS A 318 -7.56 -13.43 2.82
N GLU A 319 -6.56 -12.83 2.20
CA GLU A 319 -5.78 -13.41 1.09
C GLU A 319 -4.87 -14.55 1.57
N ALA A 320 -4.09 -14.31 2.63
CA ALA A 320 -3.11 -15.27 3.13
C ALA A 320 -3.72 -16.62 3.54
N PRO A 321 -4.87 -16.72 4.23
CA PRO A 321 -5.48 -18.01 4.52
C PRO A 321 -5.81 -18.82 3.27
N VAL A 322 -6.41 -18.18 2.26
CA VAL A 322 -6.78 -18.85 1.00
C VAL A 322 -5.54 -19.35 0.27
N MET A 323 -4.52 -18.51 0.12
CA MET A 323 -3.27 -18.89 -0.51
C MET A 323 -2.59 -20.06 0.22
N VAL A 324 -2.59 -20.06 1.55
CA VAL A 324 -2.02 -21.14 2.37
C VAL A 324 -2.74 -22.47 2.15
N GLU A 325 -4.07 -22.50 2.05
CA GLU A 325 -4.82 -23.73 1.74
C GLU A 325 -4.41 -24.31 0.38
N HIS A 326 -4.24 -23.48 -0.64
CA HIS A 326 -3.79 -23.93 -1.96
C HIS A 326 -2.33 -24.39 -1.95
N ILE A 327 -1.45 -23.75 -1.20
CA ILE A 327 -0.06 -24.19 -1.04
C ILE A 327 -0.01 -25.57 -0.37
N ILE A 328 -0.73 -25.78 0.73
CA ILE A 328 -0.78 -27.07 1.43
C ILE A 328 -1.39 -28.17 0.54
N ALA A 329 -2.46 -27.84 -0.20
CA ALA A 329 -3.05 -28.77 -1.15
C ALA A 329 -2.04 -29.18 -2.24
N HIS A 330 -1.29 -28.22 -2.79
CA HIS A 330 -0.25 -28.50 -3.78
C HIS A 330 0.85 -29.40 -3.23
N LEU A 331 1.36 -29.14 -2.02
CA LEU A 331 2.38 -29.98 -1.36
C LEU A 331 1.91 -31.41 -1.12
N ASN A 332 0.63 -31.61 -0.88
CA ASN A 332 0.01 -32.91 -0.60
C ASN A 332 -0.54 -33.61 -1.86
N ASN A 333 -0.35 -33.02 -3.05
CA ASN A 333 -0.96 -33.48 -4.31
C ASN A 333 -2.49 -33.63 -4.21
N THR A 334 -3.14 -32.70 -3.54
CA THR A 334 -4.61 -32.59 -3.40
C THR A 334 -5.12 -31.27 -3.96
N THR A 335 -6.42 -31.02 -3.89
CA THR A 335 -7.04 -29.76 -4.30
C THR A 335 -7.65 -29.04 -3.09
N SER A 336 -7.86 -27.72 -3.22
CA SER A 336 -8.53 -26.90 -2.23
C SER A 336 -9.68 -26.14 -2.90
N ASP A 337 -10.83 -26.04 -2.21
CA ASP A 337 -11.99 -25.25 -2.63
C ASP A 337 -11.99 -23.82 -2.05
N ALA A 338 -10.94 -23.46 -1.30
CA ALA A 338 -10.82 -22.14 -0.71
C ALA A 338 -10.81 -21.04 -1.79
N LYS A 339 -11.63 -20.00 -1.62
CA LYS A 339 -11.74 -18.90 -2.57
C LYS A 339 -11.68 -17.56 -1.86
N TYR A 340 -11.01 -16.62 -2.50
CA TYR A 340 -10.99 -15.23 -2.10
C TYR A 340 -12.02 -14.43 -2.90
N GLU A 341 -12.86 -13.68 -2.20
CA GLU A 341 -14.00 -12.96 -2.80
C GLU A 341 -13.70 -11.45 -3.02
N GLY A 342 -12.44 -11.04 -2.87
CA GLY A 342 -12.01 -9.67 -3.18
C GLY A 342 -12.12 -8.66 -2.05
N TYR A 343 -12.26 -9.11 -0.79
CA TYR A 343 -12.38 -8.23 0.36
C TYR A 343 -11.23 -7.23 0.46
N SER A 344 -11.56 -5.96 0.51
CA SER A 344 -10.63 -4.86 0.80
C SER A 344 -11.20 -3.96 1.88
N ALA A 345 -10.33 -3.36 2.69
CA ALA A 345 -10.75 -2.38 3.69
C ALA A 345 -9.84 -1.16 3.69
N CYS A 346 -10.46 0.01 3.58
CA CYS A 346 -9.83 1.32 3.69
C CYS A 346 -10.41 2.07 4.90
N PRO A 347 -9.76 2.07 6.06
CA PRO A 347 -10.14 2.97 7.15
C PRO A 347 -9.78 4.41 6.78
N ILE A 348 -10.77 5.22 6.39
CA ILE A 348 -10.59 6.58 5.89
C ILE A 348 -10.99 7.60 6.94
N PRO A 349 -10.03 8.29 7.60
CA PRO A 349 -10.34 9.41 8.46
C PRO A 349 -10.87 10.58 7.62
N THR A 350 -11.97 11.17 8.04
CA THR A 350 -12.56 12.39 7.47
C THR A 350 -12.34 13.59 8.35
N GLY A 351 -11.66 13.42 9.49
CA GLY A 351 -11.25 14.40 10.47
C GLY A 351 -10.77 13.72 11.74
N TYR A 352 -10.24 14.47 12.70
CA TYR A 352 -9.81 13.93 13.98
C TYR A 352 -11.01 13.40 14.79
N GLY A 353 -10.91 12.14 15.20
CA GLY A 353 -12.01 11.46 15.89
C GLY A 353 -13.15 11.00 14.95
N LYS A 354 -13.01 11.15 13.64
CA LYS A 354 -14.01 10.78 12.65
C LYS A 354 -13.39 9.86 11.60
N LEU A 355 -13.88 8.63 11.46
CA LEU A 355 -13.38 7.68 10.49
C LEU A 355 -14.51 6.88 9.85
N MET A 356 -14.53 6.86 8.53
CA MET A 356 -15.35 6.00 7.71
C MET A 356 -14.59 4.69 7.44
N LEU A 357 -15.22 3.53 7.71
CA LEU A 357 -14.60 2.23 7.43
C LEU A 357 -15.13 1.69 6.10
N ALA A 358 -14.41 1.95 5.02
CA ALA A 358 -14.80 1.47 3.71
C ALA A 358 -14.34 0.02 3.53
N GLU A 359 -15.27 -0.92 3.58
CA GLU A 359 -15.06 -2.35 3.28
C GLU A 359 -15.87 -2.74 2.04
N PHE A 360 -15.24 -3.44 1.10
CA PHE A 360 -15.86 -3.77 -0.19
C PHE A 360 -15.17 -4.97 -0.86
N ASP A 361 -15.87 -5.56 -1.83
CA ASP A 361 -15.43 -6.69 -2.65
C ASP A 361 -14.82 -6.26 -4.01
N TYR A 362 -14.52 -7.23 -4.89
CA TYR A 362 -14.03 -7.02 -6.26
C TYR A 362 -14.97 -6.17 -7.13
N ASN A 363 -16.28 -6.18 -6.85
CA ASN A 363 -17.28 -5.46 -7.60
C ASN A 363 -17.54 -4.05 -7.06
N ASN A 364 -16.69 -3.58 -6.14
CA ASN A 364 -16.92 -2.34 -5.38
C ASN A 364 -18.23 -2.32 -4.59
N LYS A 365 -18.74 -3.51 -4.20
CA LYS A 365 -19.93 -3.63 -3.35
C LYS A 365 -19.51 -3.59 -1.88
N PRO A 366 -20.16 -2.79 -1.03
CA PRO A 366 -19.88 -2.78 0.41
C PRO A 366 -20.04 -4.16 1.06
N THR A 367 -19.04 -4.58 1.85
CA THR A 367 -19.00 -5.83 2.61
C THR A 367 -18.76 -5.53 4.08
N MET A 368 -19.77 -4.98 4.74
CA MET A 368 -19.64 -4.40 6.08
C MET A 368 -19.43 -5.47 7.15
N THR A 369 -18.36 -5.35 7.97
CA THR A 369 -18.11 -6.22 9.12
C THR A 369 -19.01 -5.88 10.31
N PHE A 370 -19.40 -4.62 10.48
CA PHE A 370 -20.19 -4.15 11.63
C PHE A 370 -21.67 -3.94 11.26
N PRO A 371 -22.62 -4.12 12.20
CA PRO A 371 -24.05 -4.00 11.96
C PRO A 371 -24.55 -2.54 11.96
N PHE A 372 -23.78 -1.62 11.42
CA PHE A 372 -24.12 -0.21 11.27
C PHE A 372 -23.63 0.34 9.94
N ASP A 373 -24.20 1.44 9.50
CA ASP A 373 -23.78 2.16 8.30
C ASP A 373 -22.32 2.62 8.43
N GLN A 374 -21.42 1.94 7.73
CA GLN A 374 -19.97 2.21 7.76
C GLN A 374 -19.55 3.38 6.84
N ALA A 375 -20.46 3.86 5.97
CA ALA A 375 -20.23 5.09 5.20
C ALA A 375 -20.27 6.35 6.08
N LYS A 376 -20.91 6.26 7.28
CA LYS A 376 -20.92 7.36 8.23
C LYS A 376 -19.65 7.37 9.09
N PRO A 377 -18.90 8.49 9.12
CA PRO A 377 -17.73 8.60 9.98
C PRO A 377 -18.07 8.47 11.47
N ARG A 378 -17.30 7.64 12.21
CA ARG A 378 -17.54 7.35 13.62
C ARG A 378 -16.27 7.48 14.46
N TRP A 379 -16.42 7.89 15.70
CA TRP A 379 -15.34 7.95 16.67
C TRP A 379 -14.82 6.54 17.04
N THR A 380 -15.69 5.56 17.16
CA THR A 380 -15.30 4.16 17.43
C THR A 380 -14.38 3.59 16.35
N MET A 381 -14.59 3.94 15.08
CA MET A 381 -13.75 3.53 13.97
C MET A 381 -12.41 4.28 13.95
N TRP A 382 -12.38 5.51 14.43
CA TRP A 382 -11.12 6.22 14.69
C TRP A 382 -10.29 5.51 15.76
N MET A 383 -10.91 5.11 16.89
CA MET A 383 -10.23 4.34 17.95
C MET A 383 -9.74 2.98 17.43
N LEU A 384 -10.56 2.30 16.62
CA LEU A 384 -10.15 1.06 15.93
C LEU A 384 -8.86 1.28 15.13
N LYS A 385 -8.82 2.32 14.26
CA LYS A 385 -7.64 2.60 13.43
C LYS A 385 -6.41 2.97 14.25
N LYS A 386 -6.58 3.79 15.26
CA LYS A 386 -5.46 4.36 16.01
C LYS A 386 -4.81 3.37 16.98
N TYR A 387 -5.60 2.48 17.60
CA TYR A 387 -5.14 1.62 18.69
C TYR A 387 -5.28 0.12 18.36
N VAL A 388 -6.44 -0.30 17.86
CA VAL A 388 -6.73 -1.73 17.71
C VAL A 388 -6.00 -2.31 16.50
N LEU A 389 -6.03 -1.64 15.35
CA LEU A 389 -5.38 -2.14 14.14
C LEU A 389 -3.86 -2.25 14.26
N PRO A 390 -3.10 -1.29 14.86
CA PRO A 390 -1.66 -1.48 15.10
C PRO A 390 -1.38 -2.65 16.02
N TRP A 391 -2.15 -2.79 17.14
CA TRP A 391 -2.00 -3.93 18.04
C TRP A 391 -2.28 -5.26 17.34
N LEU A 392 -3.38 -5.34 16.56
CA LEU A 392 -3.75 -6.52 15.80
C LEU A 392 -2.66 -6.90 14.78
N TYR A 393 -2.08 -5.91 14.11
CA TYR A 393 -1.01 -6.10 13.14
C TYR A 393 0.20 -6.79 13.78
N TRP A 394 0.77 -6.19 14.81
CA TRP A 394 1.97 -6.67 15.46
C TRP A 394 1.79 -7.99 16.22
N ASN A 395 0.62 -8.21 16.84
CA ASN A 395 0.42 -9.32 17.76
C ASN A 395 -0.38 -10.50 17.18
N LYS A 396 -1.05 -10.30 16.04
CA LYS A 396 -1.91 -11.35 15.46
C LYS A 396 -1.61 -11.58 13.97
N ILE A 397 -1.65 -10.54 13.13
CA ILE A 397 -1.56 -10.69 11.68
C ILE A 397 -0.20 -11.28 11.29
N LEU A 398 0.91 -10.63 11.69
CA LEU A 398 2.26 -11.11 11.39
C LEU A 398 2.57 -12.48 11.99
N GLN A 399 1.85 -12.87 13.03
CA GLN A 399 1.98 -14.18 13.68
C GLN A 399 1.05 -15.25 13.08
N GLY A 400 0.33 -14.95 12.01
CA GLY A 400 -0.60 -15.88 11.37
C GLY A 400 -1.88 -16.18 12.14
N LYS A 401 -2.20 -15.42 13.20
CA LYS A 401 -3.30 -15.67 14.16
C LYS A 401 -4.56 -14.83 13.91
N ALA A 402 -4.64 -14.14 12.78
CA ALA A 402 -5.80 -13.31 12.42
C ALA A 402 -6.27 -13.57 11.00
#